data_bc75d9ad43fdfafb60d515e2b9922c3b
#
_entry.id   bc75d9ad43fdfafb60d515e2b9922c3b
#
_cell.length_a   1.000
_cell.length_b   1.000
_cell.length_c   1.000
_cell.angle_alpha   90.00
_cell.angle_beta   90.00
_cell.angle_gamma   90.00
#
_symmetry.space_group_name_H-M   'P 1'
#
loop_
_entity.id
_entity.type
_entity.pdbx_description
1 polymer ?
#
loop_
_entity_poly.entity_id
_entity_poly.type
_entity_poly.pdbx_seq_one_letter_code
_entity_poly.pdbx_strand_id
1 'polypeptide(L)'
;MKFIVTILILTAGLSAQSRIDSLYNKYLLLHQKDLSENLSQRIIDEQPVKCGFGTENAVRLGIKSFSPAQQKVLKTMFIRPELDTSIVSPSGFFRIHFNKGTDAPQYDINELAKAFDSSHSFEVNYLGFLPPPRDLGNGGDDKYDVYVYKLSRGIYGNTNSEEEISSGSKTFYSYIEMDNSFSGYPTTGILAAKVTAAHELHHAIQIGNYILRESATEIYDLYFYELTSTSMEEFIYDEINDYYYYLKSGGYFNFTDKAFASNEGYNLAIWNIFLKDKFNYGVIKRQWELMRTYRALEAIDRSLIEEQSSFLEAYKEFGLWTFYTNFRADSGKYFDEAASYPLVQPVMAVNFSGNSTPIHLSNYVTSTCFVKVISSLNTPKDTIYFIISNFELESGINDLTKQLSASITLSSAKQDGFTKLGEKHYYLFSADNPYLWKTSSIFDSIIVSDTVKSIAASAPFPSPFRYGKNGYLKIPINGNFEEEVDLQIFSISMDLIYNKPAILSRNPNNNQAVVEWNGLNDKNEKLSSGVYIYFIKSPERTALGKLVIVNE
;
A
#
# COMPACT_ATOMS: atom_id res chain seq x y z
N MET A 1 -0.71 39.84 6.47
CA MET A 1 -1.23 38.56 6.99
C MET A 1 -2.50 38.07 6.29
N LYS A 2 -3.50 38.90 5.98
CA LYS A 2 -4.71 38.46 5.25
C LYS A 2 -4.44 37.93 3.83
N PHE A 3 -3.52 38.47 3.07
CA PHE A 3 -3.24 38.08 1.68
C PHE A 3 -2.53 36.73 1.53
N ILE A 4 -1.60 36.38 2.44
CA ILE A 4 -0.87 35.10 2.37
C ILE A 4 -1.75 33.93 2.83
N VAL A 5 -2.61 34.15 3.81
CA VAL A 5 -3.62 33.14 4.24
C VAL A 5 -4.63 32.88 3.13
N THR A 6 -5.02 33.93 2.39
CA THR A 6 -5.96 33.79 1.26
C THR A 6 -5.34 33.01 0.09
N ILE A 7 -4.04 33.20 -0.21
CA ILE A 7 -3.35 32.45 -1.29
C ILE A 7 -3.15 30.98 -0.91
N LEU A 8 -2.78 30.68 0.35
CA LEU A 8 -2.66 29.30 0.83
C LEU A 8 -4.01 28.57 0.86
N ILE A 9 -5.06 29.25 1.24
CA ILE A 9 -6.43 28.70 1.19
C ILE A 9 -6.89 28.51 -0.27
N LEU A 10 -6.54 29.40 -1.18
CA LEU A 10 -6.86 29.29 -2.61
C LEU A 10 -6.09 28.14 -3.28
N THR A 11 -4.80 27.97 -2.98
CA THR A 11 -4.01 26.85 -3.58
C THR A 11 -4.40 25.49 -3.01
N ALA A 12 -4.69 25.39 -1.72
CA ALA A 12 -5.22 24.18 -1.10
C ALA A 12 -6.63 23.86 -1.62
N GLY A 13 -7.47 24.88 -1.81
CA GLY A 13 -8.81 24.73 -2.40
C GLY A 13 -8.76 24.28 -3.86
N LEU A 14 -7.84 24.79 -4.67
CA LEU A 14 -7.64 24.37 -6.06
C LEU A 14 -7.13 22.92 -6.16
N SER A 15 -6.24 22.49 -5.27
CA SER A 15 -5.77 21.11 -5.24
C SER A 15 -6.86 20.12 -4.77
N ALA A 16 -7.67 20.51 -3.79
CA ALA A 16 -8.79 19.71 -3.32
C ALA A 16 -9.88 19.58 -4.39
N GLN A 17 -10.24 20.67 -5.06
CA GLN A 17 -11.21 20.65 -6.17
C GLN A 17 -10.71 19.79 -7.32
N SER A 18 -9.42 19.85 -7.68
CA SER A 18 -8.83 19.00 -8.71
C SER A 18 -8.93 17.51 -8.37
N ARG A 19 -8.79 17.12 -7.10
CA ARG A 19 -8.96 15.71 -6.65
C ARG A 19 -10.44 15.28 -6.74
N ILE A 20 -11.37 16.13 -6.35
CA ILE A 20 -12.80 15.86 -6.45
C ILE A 20 -13.22 15.69 -7.92
N ASP A 21 -12.74 16.57 -8.81
CA ASP A 21 -13.03 16.48 -10.24
C ASP A 21 -12.39 15.23 -10.86
N SER A 22 -11.19 14.84 -10.42
CA SER A 22 -10.54 13.60 -10.83
C SER A 22 -11.36 12.37 -10.41
N LEU A 23 -11.82 12.33 -9.16
CA LEU A 23 -12.68 11.25 -8.66
C LEU A 23 -14.00 11.19 -9.43
N TYR A 24 -14.63 12.34 -9.71
CA TYR A 24 -15.84 12.42 -10.52
C TYR A 24 -15.65 11.82 -11.92
N ASN A 25 -14.56 12.20 -12.58
CA ASN A 25 -14.24 11.69 -13.91
C ASN A 25 -13.94 10.19 -13.89
N LYS A 26 -13.21 9.71 -12.88
CA LYS A 26 -12.94 8.27 -12.69
C LYS A 26 -14.25 7.48 -12.51
N TYR A 27 -15.19 8.03 -11.74
CA TYR A 27 -16.50 7.42 -11.54
C TYR A 27 -17.33 7.36 -12.85
N LEU A 28 -17.35 8.44 -13.64
CA LEU A 28 -18.05 8.44 -14.94
C LEU A 28 -17.46 7.40 -15.89
N LEU A 29 -16.15 7.18 -15.86
CA LEU A 29 -15.49 6.13 -16.65
C LEU A 29 -15.93 4.73 -16.22
N LEU A 30 -16.01 4.48 -14.92
CA LEU A 30 -16.53 3.20 -14.41
C LEU A 30 -17.93 2.89 -14.94
N HIS A 31 -18.72 3.91 -15.26
CA HIS A 31 -20.09 3.78 -15.78
C HIS A 31 -20.21 4.04 -17.29
N GLN A 32 -19.11 4.01 -18.03
CA GLN A 32 -19.09 4.24 -19.51
C GLN A 32 -19.79 5.53 -19.96
N LYS A 33 -19.80 6.56 -19.13
CA LYS A 33 -20.35 7.86 -19.53
C LYS A 33 -19.33 8.64 -20.35
N ASP A 34 -19.83 9.37 -21.37
CA ASP A 34 -18.99 10.13 -22.29
C ASP A 34 -18.06 11.11 -21.57
N LEU A 35 -16.78 10.87 -21.71
CA LEU A 35 -15.71 11.80 -21.34
C LEU A 35 -15.14 12.43 -22.60
N SER A 36 -14.57 13.62 -22.48
CA SER A 36 -13.82 14.23 -23.59
C SER A 36 -12.72 13.27 -24.06
N GLU A 37 -12.53 13.13 -25.38
CA GLU A 37 -11.59 12.19 -26.01
C GLU A 37 -10.17 12.23 -25.40
N ASN A 38 -9.69 13.40 -24.98
CA ASN A 38 -8.37 13.55 -24.36
C ASN A 38 -8.25 12.95 -22.96
N LEU A 39 -9.35 12.80 -22.22
CA LEU A 39 -9.37 12.21 -20.89
C LEU A 39 -9.50 10.67 -20.97
N SER A 40 -10.30 10.20 -21.92
CA SER A 40 -10.50 8.76 -22.18
C SER A 40 -9.19 8.06 -22.51
N GLN A 41 -8.33 8.68 -23.32
CA GLN A 41 -7.07 8.10 -23.76
C GLN A 41 -6.03 7.96 -22.63
N ARG A 42 -6.02 8.90 -21.68
CA ARG A 42 -5.08 8.87 -20.52
C ARG A 42 -5.41 7.82 -19.47
N ILE A 43 -6.66 7.40 -19.39
CA ILE A 43 -7.17 6.49 -18.35
C ILE A 43 -7.25 5.05 -18.88
N ILE A 44 -7.29 4.85 -20.21
CA ILE A 44 -7.23 3.53 -20.86
C ILE A 44 -5.87 2.83 -20.63
N ASP A 45 -4.81 3.58 -20.33
CA ASP A 45 -3.47 3.05 -20.01
C ASP A 45 -3.31 2.59 -18.55
N GLU A 46 -4.28 2.86 -17.67
CA GLU A 46 -4.31 2.28 -16.33
C GLU A 46 -4.79 0.82 -16.41
N GLN A 47 -4.13 -0.06 -15.66
CA GLN A 47 -4.50 -1.48 -15.54
C GLN A 47 -5.99 -1.62 -15.21
N PRO A 48 -6.72 -2.59 -15.80
CA PRO A 48 -8.11 -2.80 -15.48
C PRO A 48 -8.28 -3.07 -13.98
N VAL A 49 -9.07 -2.26 -13.32
CA VAL A 49 -9.41 -2.41 -11.91
C VAL A 49 -10.44 -3.53 -11.80
N LYS A 50 -10.15 -4.60 -11.07
CA LYS A 50 -11.05 -5.75 -10.89
C LYS A 50 -12.37 -5.36 -10.24
N CYS A 51 -12.30 -4.53 -9.20
CA CYS A 51 -13.44 -4.11 -8.41
C CYS A 51 -13.56 -2.58 -8.37
N GLY A 52 -14.76 -2.07 -8.55
CA GLY A 52 -15.06 -0.63 -8.45
C GLY A 52 -15.22 -0.11 -7.03
N PHE A 53 -15.19 -0.97 -6.02
CA PHE A 53 -15.51 -0.69 -4.60
C PHE A 53 -14.93 0.63 -4.08
N GLY A 54 -13.63 0.86 -4.28
CA GLY A 54 -12.96 2.06 -3.77
C GLY A 54 -13.50 3.35 -4.39
N THR A 55 -13.68 3.38 -5.71
CA THR A 55 -14.20 4.56 -6.44
C THR A 55 -15.69 4.76 -6.20
N GLU A 56 -16.49 3.69 -6.27
CA GLU A 56 -17.93 3.73 -6.01
C GLU A 56 -18.23 4.32 -4.64
N ASN A 57 -17.65 3.75 -3.60
CA ASN A 57 -17.95 4.15 -2.24
C ASN A 57 -17.35 5.51 -1.87
N ALA A 58 -16.18 5.88 -2.40
CA ALA A 58 -15.65 7.23 -2.22
C ALA A 58 -16.58 8.30 -2.80
N VAL A 59 -17.19 8.05 -3.96
CA VAL A 59 -18.15 8.98 -4.58
C VAL A 59 -19.47 9.03 -3.81
N ARG A 60 -20.03 7.89 -3.45
CA ARG A 60 -21.30 7.80 -2.71
C ARG A 60 -21.22 8.49 -1.35
N LEU A 61 -20.22 8.17 -0.56
CA LEU A 61 -20.01 8.74 0.77
C LEU A 61 -19.56 10.21 0.70
N GLY A 62 -18.72 10.55 -0.27
CA GLY A 62 -18.24 11.90 -0.52
C GLY A 62 -19.19 12.82 -1.28
N ILE A 63 -20.44 12.42 -1.54
CA ILE A 63 -21.39 13.12 -2.44
C ILE A 63 -21.52 14.62 -2.12
N LYS A 64 -21.49 15.02 -0.85
CA LYS A 64 -21.60 16.41 -0.41
C LYS A 64 -20.42 17.29 -0.82
N SER A 65 -19.28 16.70 -1.19
CA SER A 65 -18.07 17.42 -1.60
C SER A 65 -18.10 17.83 -3.08
N PHE A 66 -18.99 17.24 -3.88
CA PHE A 66 -19.14 17.55 -5.29
C PHE A 66 -19.99 18.81 -5.51
N SER A 67 -19.80 19.48 -6.66
CA SER A 67 -20.62 20.62 -7.03
C SER A 67 -22.11 20.22 -7.20
N PRO A 68 -23.06 21.16 -7.05
CA PRO A 68 -24.50 20.85 -7.22
C PRO A 68 -24.84 20.20 -8.57
N ALA A 69 -24.14 20.58 -9.65
CA ALA A 69 -24.32 19.99 -10.97
C ALA A 69 -23.84 18.52 -11.00
N GLN A 70 -22.65 18.24 -10.45
CA GLN A 70 -22.12 16.89 -10.33
C GLN A 70 -23.00 16.01 -9.44
N GLN A 71 -23.43 16.52 -8.27
CA GLN A 71 -24.36 15.80 -7.38
C GLN A 71 -25.65 15.38 -8.08
N LYS A 72 -26.19 16.26 -8.93
CA LYS A 72 -27.39 15.93 -9.70
C LYS A 72 -27.18 14.75 -10.64
N VAL A 73 -26.02 14.69 -11.32
CA VAL A 73 -25.68 13.57 -12.20
C VAL A 73 -25.45 12.30 -11.37
N LEU A 74 -24.61 12.37 -10.33
CA LEU A 74 -24.27 11.22 -9.49
C LEU A 74 -25.49 10.55 -8.86
N LYS A 75 -26.42 11.35 -8.33
CA LYS A 75 -27.67 10.83 -7.72
C LYS A 75 -28.53 10.02 -8.69
N THR A 76 -28.50 10.30 -9.99
CA THR A 76 -29.20 9.48 -10.98
C THR A 76 -28.51 8.14 -11.25
N MET A 77 -27.23 8.04 -10.90
CA MET A 77 -26.43 6.83 -11.09
C MET A 77 -26.38 5.93 -9.84
N PHE A 78 -26.85 6.41 -8.69
CA PHE A 78 -26.93 5.63 -7.45
C PHE A 78 -28.18 4.74 -7.35
N ILE A 79 -29.07 4.84 -8.32
CA ILE A 79 -30.30 4.07 -8.35
C ILE A 79 -29.99 2.62 -8.71
N ARG A 80 -30.57 1.67 -7.97
CA ARG A 80 -30.41 0.24 -8.25
C ARG A 80 -30.91 -0.07 -9.67
N PRO A 81 -30.24 -0.96 -10.42
CA PRO A 81 -30.66 -1.33 -11.77
C PRO A 81 -32.03 -2.00 -11.78
N GLU A 82 -32.87 -1.64 -12.75
CA GLU A 82 -34.12 -2.36 -13.04
C GLU A 82 -33.82 -3.41 -14.12
N LEU A 83 -33.96 -4.71 -13.79
CA LEU A 83 -33.68 -5.82 -14.67
C LEU A 83 -34.91 -6.69 -14.87
N ASP A 84 -34.95 -7.47 -15.97
CA ASP A 84 -36.15 -8.15 -16.44
C ASP A 84 -36.72 -9.21 -15.48
N THR A 85 -35.87 -9.84 -14.68
CA THR A 85 -36.26 -10.97 -13.84
C THR A 85 -35.26 -11.20 -12.69
N SER A 86 -35.65 -12.09 -11.78
CA SER A 86 -34.75 -12.52 -10.70
C SER A 86 -34.97 -13.97 -10.30
N ILE A 87 -33.99 -14.56 -9.66
CA ILE A 87 -34.11 -15.84 -8.92
C ILE A 87 -33.68 -15.66 -7.47
N VAL A 88 -34.14 -16.55 -6.62
CA VAL A 88 -33.70 -16.62 -5.21
C VAL A 88 -32.66 -17.72 -5.08
N SER A 89 -31.59 -17.48 -4.35
CA SER A 89 -30.60 -18.51 -4.08
C SER A 89 -31.16 -19.69 -3.28
N PRO A 90 -30.58 -20.88 -3.36
CA PRO A 90 -31.06 -22.07 -2.62
C PRO A 90 -31.18 -21.83 -1.11
N SER A 91 -30.31 -21.05 -0.48
CA SER A 91 -30.39 -20.69 0.94
C SER A 91 -31.55 -19.73 1.27
N GLY A 92 -32.07 -19.04 0.27
CA GLY A 92 -33.07 -17.97 0.43
C GLY A 92 -32.47 -16.64 0.93
N PHE A 93 -31.15 -16.51 1.01
CA PHE A 93 -30.50 -15.28 1.49
C PHE A 93 -30.34 -14.24 0.40
N PHE A 94 -30.02 -14.63 -0.85
CA PHE A 94 -29.78 -13.74 -1.97
C PHE A 94 -30.93 -13.72 -2.97
N ARG A 95 -31.16 -12.54 -3.56
CA ARG A 95 -31.96 -12.36 -4.78
C ARG A 95 -31.05 -11.90 -5.90
N ILE A 96 -31.03 -12.63 -7.01
CA ILE A 96 -30.17 -12.36 -8.15
C ILE A 96 -31.01 -11.88 -9.30
N HIS A 97 -30.89 -10.60 -9.66
CA HIS A 97 -31.57 -9.94 -10.74
C HIS A 97 -30.74 -10.02 -12.02
N PHE A 98 -31.36 -10.22 -13.17
CA PHE A 98 -30.68 -10.29 -14.46
C PHE A 98 -31.61 -10.01 -15.63
N ASN A 99 -31.04 -9.66 -16.79
CA ASN A 99 -31.77 -9.47 -18.03
C ASN A 99 -31.97 -10.77 -18.79
N LYS A 100 -32.94 -10.78 -19.68
CA LYS A 100 -33.24 -11.85 -20.65
C LYS A 100 -32.71 -11.49 -22.04
N GLY A 101 -32.79 -12.46 -22.96
CA GLY A 101 -32.47 -12.23 -24.37
C GLY A 101 -30.98 -11.95 -24.61
N THR A 102 -30.68 -10.88 -25.35
CA THR A 102 -29.28 -10.56 -25.76
C THR A 102 -28.38 -10.15 -24.59
N ASP A 103 -28.99 -9.58 -23.55
CA ASP A 103 -28.25 -9.04 -22.37
C ASP A 103 -28.25 -10.01 -21.19
N ALA A 104 -28.74 -11.24 -21.44
CA ALA A 104 -28.73 -12.31 -20.43
C ALA A 104 -27.30 -12.68 -20.02
N PRO A 105 -27.12 -13.17 -18.77
CA PRO A 105 -25.84 -13.71 -18.34
C PRO A 105 -25.35 -14.82 -19.27
N GLN A 106 -24.06 -14.78 -19.60
CA GLN A 106 -23.41 -15.78 -20.47
C GLN A 106 -22.85 -16.98 -19.69
N TYR A 107 -23.31 -17.18 -18.47
CA TYR A 107 -23.00 -18.30 -17.58
C TYR A 107 -24.27 -18.69 -16.80
N ASP A 108 -24.23 -19.86 -16.17
CA ASP A 108 -25.39 -20.38 -15.44
C ASP A 108 -25.65 -19.54 -14.16
N ILE A 109 -26.79 -18.88 -14.15
CA ILE A 109 -27.22 -18.02 -13.04
C ILE A 109 -27.57 -18.81 -11.77
N ASN A 110 -27.94 -20.08 -11.90
CA ASN A 110 -28.18 -20.95 -10.75
C ASN A 110 -26.85 -21.37 -10.09
N GLU A 111 -25.80 -21.57 -10.88
CA GLU A 111 -24.47 -21.81 -10.34
C GLU A 111 -23.91 -20.56 -9.66
N LEU A 112 -24.17 -19.36 -10.16
CA LEU A 112 -23.86 -18.12 -9.45
C LEU A 112 -24.60 -18.02 -8.12
N ALA A 113 -25.91 -18.35 -8.09
CA ALA A 113 -26.71 -18.35 -6.86
C ALA A 113 -26.12 -19.30 -5.80
N LYS A 114 -25.69 -20.48 -6.22
CA LYS A 114 -24.98 -21.44 -5.35
C LYS A 114 -23.62 -20.90 -4.91
N ALA A 115 -22.94 -20.16 -5.78
CA ALA A 115 -21.64 -19.57 -5.43
C ALA A 115 -21.77 -18.54 -4.30
N PHE A 116 -22.76 -17.67 -4.34
CA PHE A 116 -23.06 -16.77 -3.23
C PHE A 116 -23.40 -17.52 -1.93
N ASP A 117 -24.22 -18.58 -2.01
CA ASP A 117 -24.54 -19.38 -0.84
C ASP A 117 -23.31 -20.10 -0.26
N SER A 118 -22.43 -20.59 -1.11
CA SER A 118 -21.17 -21.23 -0.69
C SER A 118 -20.24 -20.22 -0.02
N SER A 119 -20.08 -19.03 -0.61
CA SER A 119 -19.28 -17.95 -0.04
C SER A 119 -19.84 -17.49 1.31
N HIS A 120 -21.16 -17.30 1.41
CA HIS A 120 -21.82 -16.96 2.66
C HIS A 120 -21.64 -18.05 3.72
N SER A 121 -21.77 -19.32 3.34
CA SER A 121 -21.57 -20.44 4.27
C SER A 121 -20.13 -20.49 4.79
N PHE A 122 -19.16 -20.26 3.94
CA PHE A 122 -17.76 -20.22 4.34
C PHE A 122 -17.45 -19.01 5.22
N GLU A 123 -17.75 -17.79 4.76
CA GLU A 123 -17.37 -16.57 5.45
C GLU A 123 -18.15 -16.37 6.76
N VAL A 124 -19.47 -16.62 6.74
CA VAL A 124 -20.33 -16.37 7.90
C VAL A 124 -20.38 -17.58 8.84
N ASN A 125 -20.68 -18.79 8.31
CA ASN A 125 -20.91 -19.93 9.18
C ASN A 125 -19.60 -20.59 9.63
N TYR A 126 -18.59 -20.67 8.74
CA TYR A 126 -17.32 -21.31 9.06
C TYR A 126 -16.30 -20.34 9.67
N LEU A 127 -16.04 -19.19 9.03
CA LEU A 127 -15.09 -18.18 9.55
C LEU A 127 -15.70 -17.35 10.69
N GLY A 128 -17.04 -17.26 10.77
CA GLY A 128 -17.75 -16.54 11.82
C GLY A 128 -17.78 -15.02 11.65
N PHE A 129 -17.63 -14.51 10.45
CA PHE A 129 -17.95 -13.10 10.16
C PHE A 129 -19.44 -12.84 10.36
N LEU A 130 -19.82 -11.63 10.69
CA LEU A 130 -21.22 -11.25 10.73
C LEU A 130 -21.76 -11.18 9.29
N PRO A 131 -22.99 -11.64 9.01
CA PRO A 131 -23.56 -11.56 7.67
C PRO A 131 -23.73 -10.11 7.24
N PRO A 132 -23.72 -9.81 5.93
CA PRO A 132 -24.09 -8.49 5.47
C PRO A 132 -25.53 -8.18 5.90
N PRO A 133 -25.83 -6.92 6.29
CA PRO A 133 -27.17 -6.56 6.72
C PRO A 133 -28.16 -6.67 5.56
N ARG A 134 -29.38 -7.08 5.89
CA ARG A 134 -30.50 -7.09 4.94
C ARG A 134 -30.95 -5.68 4.61
N ASP A 135 -31.41 -5.45 3.41
CA ASP A 135 -31.60 -4.12 2.82
C ASP A 135 -32.97 -3.45 3.10
N LEU A 136 -33.72 -3.92 4.09
CA LEU A 136 -35.00 -3.34 4.51
C LEU A 136 -36.09 -3.37 3.43
N GLY A 137 -36.02 -4.32 2.49
CA GLY A 137 -37.02 -4.51 1.44
C GLY A 137 -36.77 -3.68 0.18
N ASN A 138 -35.63 -3.04 0.04
CA ASN A 138 -35.20 -2.48 -1.24
C ASN A 138 -35.03 -3.64 -2.26
N GLY A 139 -35.24 -3.38 -3.54
CA GLY A 139 -35.17 -4.44 -4.56
C GLY A 139 -36.37 -5.43 -4.58
N GLY A 140 -37.36 -5.27 -3.69
CA GLY A 140 -38.66 -5.97 -3.73
C GLY A 140 -38.94 -6.93 -2.58
N ASP A 141 -37.92 -7.39 -1.85
CA ASP A 141 -38.08 -8.17 -0.61
C ASP A 141 -36.84 -8.01 0.31
N ASP A 142 -36.85 -8.72 1.44
CA ASP A 142 -35.81 -8.60 2.49
C ASP A 142 -34.60 -9.53 2.23
N LYS A 143 -34.25 -9.77 0.96
CA LYS A 143 -33.07 -10.56 0.58
C LYS A 143 -31.94 -9.62 0.18
N TYR A 144 -30.72 -10.13 0.29
CA TYR A 144 -29.57 -9.37 -0.18
C TYR A 144 -29.52 -9.41 -1.72
N ASP A 145 -29.53 -8.22 -2.36
CA ASP A 145 -29.68 -8.10 -3.80
C ASP A 145 -28.33 -8.13 -4.55
N VAL A 146 -28.33 -8.89 -5.63
CA VAL A 146 -27.24 -8.99 -6.61
C VAL A 146 -27.79 -8.68 -8.00
N TYR A 147 -27.20 -7.74 -8.72
CA TYR A 147 -27.61 -7.30 -10.06
C TYR A 147 -26.57 -7.73 -11.09
N VAL A 148 -26.98 -8.57 -12.06
CA VAL A 148 -26.12 -9.12 -13.10
C VAL A 148 -26.44 -8.50 -14.45
N TYR A 149 -25.52 -7.66 -14.93
CA TYR A 149 -25.66 -6.97 -16.22
C TYR A 149 -24.28 -6.58 -16.76
N LYS A 150 -24.17 -6.03 -17.97
CA LYS A 150 -22.89 -5.66 -18.55
C LYS A 150 -22.27 -4.47 -17.81
N LEU A 151 -21.16 -4.73 -17.14
CA LEU A 151 -20.34 -3.69 -16.51
C LEU A 151 -19.30 -3.12 -17.49
N SER A 152 -18.61 -2.07 -17.06
CA SER A 152 -17.48 -1.51 -17.79
C SER A 152 -16.35 -2.52 -17.95
N ARG A 153 -15.61 -2.41 -19.04
CA ARG A 153 -14.50 -3.31 -19.34
C ARG A 153 -13.48 -3.33 -18.19
N GLY A 154 -13.17 -4.53 -17.71
CA GLY A 154 -12.20 -4.76 -16.63
C GLY A 154 -12.83 -4.84 -15.24
N ILE A 155 -14.09 -4.42 -15.06
CA ILE A 155 -14.78 -4.50 -13.77
C ILE A 155 -15.52 -5.84 -13.68
N TYR A 156 -15.12 -6.68 -12.72
CA TYR A 156 -15.77 -7.96 -12.42
C TYR A 156 -17.06 -7.74 -11.62
N GLY A 157 -16.99 -6.89 -10.61
CA GLY A 157 -18.10 -6.55 -9.74
C GLY A 157 -17.89 -5.25 -8.98
N ASN A 158 -18.94 -4.82 -8.30
CA ASN A 158 -18.94 -3.70 -7.37
C ASN A 158 -19.87 -4.00 -6.20
N THR A 159 -19.44 -3.66 -5.01
CA THR A 159 -20.33 -3.61 -3.83
C THR A 159 -20.59 -2.15 -3.48
N ASN A 160 -21.84 -1.74 -3.62
CA ASN A 160 -22.28 -0.35 -3.55
C ASN A 160 -22.92 -0.03 -2.20
N SER A 161 -22.34 0.89 -1.42
CA SER A 161 -22.96 1.38 -0.18
C SER A 161 -24.20 2.22 -0.47
N GLU A 162 -25.19 2.10 0.40
CA GLU A 162 -26.42 2.87 0.38
C GLU A 162 -26.56 3.71 1.66
N GLU A 163 -27.65 3.53 2.39
CA GLU A 163 -27.89 4.28 3.63
C GLU A 163 -27.05 3.73 4.79
N GLU A 164 -26.65 4.63 5.68
CA GLU A 164 -25.98 4.26 6.92
C GLU A 164 -26.95 3.49 7.84
N ILE A 165 -26.52 2.34 8.39
CA ILE A 165 -27.37 1.46 9.21
C ILE A 165 -27.92 2.19 10.42
N SER A 166 -27.09 3.03 11.03
CA SER A 166 -27.51 3.97 12.08
C SER A 166 -26.61 5.19 12.03
N SER A 167 -27.18 6.35 12.32
CA SER A 167 -26.49 7.63 12.21
C SER A 167 -25.15 7.63 12.95
N GLY A 168 -24.05 7.83 12.23
CA GLY A 168 -22.70 7.89 12.76
C GLY A 168 -22.03 6.53 12.98
N SER A 169 -22.67 5.41 12.59
CA SER A 169 -22.07 4.06 12.71
C SER A 169 -20.94 3.82 11.75
N LYS A 170 -20.92 4.52 10.61
CA LYS A 170 -19.98 4.26 9.50
C LYS A 170 -20.08 2.84 8.96
N THR A 171 -21.25 2.22 9.09
CA THR A 171 -21.62 0.94 8.52
C THR A 171 -22.86 1.13 7.66
N PHE A 172 -22.96 0.42 6.54
CA PHE A 172 -23.92 0.75 5.49
C PHE A 172 -24.66 -0.49 4.99
N TYR A 173 -25.92 -0.30 4.58
CA TYR A 173 -26.59 -1.23 3.68
C TYR A 173 -25.91 -1.19 2.32
N SER A 174 -26.02 -2.27 1.55
CA SER A 174 -25.37 -2.38 0.26
C SER A 174 -26.07 -3.36 -0.66
N TYR A 175 -25.73 -3.31 -1.94
CA TYR A 175 -26.04 -4.31 -2.94
C TYR A 175 -24.82 -4.58 -3.82
N ILE A 176 -24.84 -5.70 -4.54
CA ILE A 176 -23.75 -6.12 -5.42
C ILE A 176 -24.16 -5.99 -6.88
N GLU A 177 -23.23 -5.55 -7.71
CA GLU A 177 -23.31 -5.58 -9.18
C GLU A 177 -22.23 -6.50 -9.72
N MET A 178 -22.55 -7.29 -10.77
CA MET A 178 -21.64 -8.24 -11.40
C MET A 178 -21.71 -8.20 -12.91
N ASP A 179 -20.57 -8.38 -13.59
CA ASP A 179 -20.53 -8.49 -15.05
C ASP A 179 -21.27 -9.76 -15.52
N ASN A 180 -22.02 -9.65 -16.61
CA ASN A 180 -22.85 -10.74 -17.15
C ASN A 180 -22.08 -11.74 -18.02
N SER A 181 -20.79 -11.54 -18.30
CA SER A 181 -20.05 -12.40 -19.24
C SER A 181 -18.61 -12.66 -18.86
N PHE A 182 -17.93 -11.72 -18.24
CA PHE A 182 -16.46 -11.73 -17.98
C PHE A 182 -15.63 -11.94 -19.25
N SER A 183 -16.17 -11.57 -20.41
CA SER A 183 -15.46 -11.77 -21.69
C SER A 183 -14.26 -10.84 -21.81
N GLY A 184 -13.08 -11.42 -22.08
CA GLY A 184 -11.82 -10.68 -22.20
C GLY A 184 -11.11 -10.41 -20.87
N TYR A 185 -11.55 -11.05 -19.78
CA TYR A 185 -10.92 -11.02 -18.46
C TYR A 185 -9.92 -12.17 -18.29
N PRO A 186 -8.97 -12.11 -17.34
CA PRO A 186 -8.05 -13.21 -17.05
C PRO A 186 -8.76 -14.53 -16.75
N THR A 187 -9.81 -14.50 -15.95
CA THR A 187 -10.74 -15.61 -15.71
C THR A 187 -12.10 -15.27 -16.35
N THR A 188 -12.81 -16.24 -16.89
CA THR A 188 -14.02 -16.02 -17.67
C THR A 188 -15.19 -16.88 -17.25
N GLY A 189 -16.41 -16.49 -17.65
CA GLY A 189 -17.64 -17.27 -17.44
C GLY A 189 -17.91 -17.55 -15.97
N ILE A 190 -18.41 -18.78 -15.69
CA ILE A 190 -18.82 -19.16 -14.33
C ILE A 190 -17.67 -19.20 -13.33
N LEU A 191 -16.43 -19.45 -13.76
CA LEU A 191 -15.27 -19.43 -12.86
C LEU A 191 -15.00 -18.01 -12.37
N ALA A 192 -15.04 -17.03 -13.25
CA ALA A 192 -14.95 -15.62 -12.87
C ALA A 192 -16.11 -15.20 -11.96
N ALA A 193 -17.34 -15.64 -12.29
CA ALA A 193 -18.51 -15.36 -11.47
C ALA A 193 -18.40 -15.89 -10.04
N LYS A 194 -17.81 -17.09 -9.85
CA LYS A 194 -17.59 -17.69 -8.53
C LYS A 194 -16.62 -16.87 -7.67
N VAL A 195 -15.45 -16.56 -8.20
CA VAL A 195 -14.46 -15.75 -7.45
C VAL A 195 -14.98 -14.35 -7.18
N THR A 196 -15.71 -13.75 -8.13
CA THR A 196 -16.35 -12.43 -7.92
C THR A 196 -17.41 -12.50 -6.83
N ALA A 197 -18.21 -13.58 -6.77
CA ALA A 197 -19.22 -13.74 -5.70
C ALA A 197 -18.57 -13.79 -4.31
N ALA A 198 -17.44 -14.47 -4.16
CA ALA A 198 -16.67 -14.47 -2.91
C ALA A 198 -16.13 -13.07 -2.57
N HIS A 199 -15.52 -12.42 -3.54
CA HIS A 199 -14.91 -11.10 -3.40
C HIS A 199 -15.93 -10.03 -2.98
N GLU A 200 -17.02 -9.90 -3.73
CA GLU A 200 -18.03 -8.86 -3.50
C GLU A 200 -18.86 -9.13 -2.23
N LEU A 201 -19.13 -10.41 -1.92
CA LEU A 201 -19.77 -10.74 -0.65
C LEU A 201 -18.90 -10.32 0.54
N HIS A 202 -17.58 -10.48 0.44
CA HIS A 202 -16.69 -10.04 1.51
C HIS A 202 -16.75 -8.52 1.67
N HIS A 203 -16.78 -7.75 0.59
CA HIS A 203 -17.00 -6.30 0.66
C HIS A 203 -18.34 -5.94 1.33
N ALA A 204 -19.41 -6.67 1.04
CA ALA A 204 -20.69 -6.46 1.71
C ALA A 204 -20.62 -6.73 3.23
N ILE A 205 -19.87 -7.76 3.64
CA ILE A 205 -19.57 -8.04 5.05
C ILE A 205 -18.76 -6.90 5.67
N GLN A 206 -17.74 -6.42 4.99
CA GLN A 206 -16.85 -5.35 5.46
C GLN A 206 -17.62 -4.05 5.73
N ILE A 207 -18.38 -3.56 4.76
CA ILE A 207 -19.08 -2.28 4.89
C ILE A 207 -20.32 -2.36 5.78
N GLY A 208 -20.93 -3.53 5.89
CA GLY A 208 -22.08 -3.75 6.74
C GLY A 208 -21.77 -3.91 8.22
N ASN A 209 -20.56 -4.37 8.58
CA ASN A 209 -20.25 -4.77 9.94
C ASN A 209 -19.02 -4.09 10.53
N TYR A 210 -18.19 -3.46 9.70
CA TYR A 210 -16.96 -2.81 10.12
C TYR A 210 -16.95 -1.34 9.67
N ILE A 211 -16.15 -0.50 10.34
CA ILE A 211 -16.16 0.94 10.07
C ILE A 211 -15.49 1.24 8.74
N LEU A 212 -16.26 1.78 7.80
CA LEU A 212 -15.76 2.35 6.56
C LEU A 212 -15.32 3.80 6.80
N ARG A 213 -14.02 4.04 6.75
CA ARG A 213 -13.44 5.37 6.94
C ARG A 213 -13.13 6.00 5.58
N GLU A 214 -13.53 7.24 5.42
CA GLU A 214 -13.35 7.98 4.17
C GLU A 214 -12.79 9.38 4.40
N SER A 215 -12.19 9.93 3.35
CA SER A 215 -12.03 11.36 3.14
C SER A 215 -13.01 11.84 2.07
N ALA A 216 -12.89 13.10 1.66
CA ALA A 216 -13.73 13.64 0.59
C ALA A 216 -13.51 12.95 -0.79
N THR A 217 -12.41 12.19 -0.95
CA THR A 217 -11.98 11.66 -2.26
C THR A 217 -11.47 10.22 -2.24
N GLU A 218 -11.41 9.57 -1.07
CA GLU A 218 -10.83 8.21 -0.96
C GLU A 218 -11.38 7.43 0.24
N ILE A 219 -11.36 6.12 0.13
CA ILE A 219 -11.56 5.19 1.23
C ILE A 219 -10.19 4.88 1.85
N TYR A 220 -10.06 5.08 3.15
CA TYR A 220 -8.83 4.78 3.87
C TYR A 220 -8.62 3.27 4.00
N ASP A 221 -7.34 2.87 3.91
CA ASP A 221 -6.94 1.46 3.98
C ASP A 221 -7.56 0.57 2.88
N LEU A 222 -7.92 1.14 1.72
CA LEU A 222 -8.54 0.43 0.61
C LEU A 222 -7.78 -0.86 0.25
N TYR A 223 -6.44 -0.82 0.27
CA TYR A 223 -5.62 -2.00 0.03
C TYR A 223 -5.98 -3.20 0.93
N PHE A 224 -6.40 -2.95 2.17
CA PHE A 224 -6.75 -4.00 3.12
C PHE A 224 -8.14 -4.59 2.85
N TYR A 225 -9.07 -3.75 2.37
CA TYR A 225 -10.37 -4.23 1.87
C TYR A 225 -10.17 -5.17 0.70
N GLU A 226 -9.42 -4.75 -0.31
CA GLU A 226 -9.16 -5.53 -1.52
C GLU A 226 -8.33 -6.80 -1.25
N LEU A 227 -7.30 -6.71 -0.40
CA LEU A 227 -6.45 -7.82 0.00
C LEU A 227 -7.28 -8.96 0.63
N THR A 228 -8.20 -8.60 1.53
CA THR A 228 -8.99 -9.62 2.21
C THR A 228 -10.06 -10.20 1.28
N SER A 229 -10.74 -9.37 0.50
CA SER A 229 -11.73 -9.85 -0.49
C SER A 229 -11.09 -10.77 -1.53
N THR A 230 -9.90 -10.44 -2.03
CA THR A 230 -9.17 -11.30 -2.96
C THR A 230 -8.71 -12.62 -2.31
N SER A 231 -8.33 -12.59 -1.03
CA SER A 231 -7.98 -13.85 -0.33
C SER A 231 -9.17 -14.76 -0.10
N MET A 232 -10.40 -14.24 0.03
CA MET A 232 -11.61 -15.06 0.11
C MET A 232 -11.89 -15.82 -1.19
N GLU A 233 -11.52 -15.29 -2.34
CA GLU A 233 -11.60 -16.00 -3.61
C GLU A 233 -10.83 -17.32 -3.55
N GLU A 234 -9.58 -17.27 -3.07
CA GLU A 234 -8.69 -18.40 -2.91
C GLU A 234 -9.17 -19.37 -1.82
N PHE A 235 -9.60 -18.84 -0.69
CA PHE A 235 -10.04 -19.68 0.44
C PHE A 235 -11.32 -20.48 0.14
N ILE A 236 -12.16 -20.02 -0.79
CA ILE A 236 -13.43 -20.66 -1.13
C ILE A 236 -13.32 -21.48 -2.42
N TYR A 237 -12.50 -21.00 -3.36
CA TYR A 237 -12.35 -21.58 -4.70
C TYR A 237 -10.87 -21.79 -5.06
N ASP A 238 -10.15 -22.52 -4.22
CA ASP A 238 -8.74 -22.88 -4.30
C ASP A 238 -8.27 -23.31 -5.71
N GLU A 239 -9.17 -23.95 -6.48
CA GLU A 239 -8.89 -24.35 -7.85
C GLU A 239 -8.95 -23.20 -8.88
N ILE A 240 -9.41 -21.99 -8.50
CA ILE A 240 -9.60 -20.85 -9.41
C ILE A 240 -8.59 -19.75 -9.08
N ASN A 241 -7.44 -19.82 -9.66
CA ASN A 241 -6.28 -18.98 -9.37
C ASN A 241 -6.33 -17.61 -10.10
N ASP A 242 -7.45 -16.88 -10.05
CA ASP A 242 -7.59 -15.57 -10.70
C ASP A 242 -6.58 -14.55 -10.17
N TYR A 243 -6.29 -14.57 -8.86
CA TYR A 243 -5.34 -13.67 -8.22
C TYR A 243 -3.90 -13.79 -8.75
N TYR A 244 -3.52 -14.87 -9.43
CA TYR A 244 -2.20 -15.00 -10.07
C TYR A 244 -1.94 -13.92 -11.11
N TYR A 245 -2.99 -13.40 -11.74
CA TYR A 245 -2.85 -12.29 -12.67
C TYR A 245 -2.22 -11.07 -12.00
N TYR A 246 -2.65 -10.75 -10.79
CA TYR A 246 -2.17 -9.61 -10.01
C TYR A 246 -0.80 -9.82 -9.37
N LEU A 247 -0.33 -11.07 -9.28
CA LEU A 247 1.02 -11.37 -8.83
C LEU A 247 2.07 -11.19 -9.92
N LYS A 248 1.70 -11.36 -11.21
CA LYS A 248 2.65 -11.47 -12.32
C LYS A 248 3.17 -10.13 -12.82
N SER A 249 2.32 -9.29 -13.35
CA SER A 249 2.73 -8.04 -14.00
C SER A 249 2.48 -6.84 -13.10
N GLY A 250 3.55 -6.15 -12.70
CA GLY A 250 3.42 -4.99 -11.81
C GLY A 250 2.98 -5.32 -10.39
N GLY A 251 2.91 -6.62 -10.03
CA GLY A 251 2.47 -7.10 -8.73
C GLY A 251 3.55 -7.02 -7.65
N TYR A 252 3.21 -7.56 -6.47
CA TYR A 252 4.07 -7.51 -5.28
C TYR A 252 5.51 -8.02 -5.55
N PHE A 253 5.66 -9.12 -6.29
CA PHE A 253 6.97 -9.73 -6.56
C PHE A 253 7.94 -8.84 -7.37
N ASN A 254 7.41 -7.84 -8.07
CA ASN A 254 8.20 -6.88 -8.84
C ASN A 254 8.60 -5.66 -8.01
N PHE A 255 7.83 -5.31 -6.97
CA PHE A 255 7.97 -4.07 -6.21
C PHE A 255 7.84 -4.31 -4.70
N THR A 256 8.61 -5.27 -4.17
CA THR A 256 8.64 -5.60 -2.74
C THR A 256 9.16 -4.48 -1.87
N ASP A 257 9.86 -3.50 -2.46
CA ASP A 257 10.36 -2.29 -1.81
C ASP A 257 9.31 -1.18 -1.65
N LYS A 258 8.11 -1.34 -2.23
CA LYS A 258 6.95 -0.49 -1.91
C LYS A 258 6.48 -0.73 -0.47
N ALA A 259 6.02 0.32 0.20
CA ALA A 259 5.32 0.17 1.47
C ALA A 259 4.10 -0.76 1.32
N PHE A 260 3.87 -1.62 2.30
CA PHE A 260 2.78 -2.60 2.28
C PHE A 260 1.43 -1.96 1.92
N ALA A 261 1.08 -0.88 2.61
CA ALA A 261 -0.16 -0.14 2.39
C ALA A 261 -0.19 0.74 1.11
N SER A 262 0.90 0.79 0.35
CA SER A 262 0.94 1.48 -0.97
C SER A 262 0.61 0.55 -2.14
N ASN A 263 0.31 -0.71 -1.88
CA ASN A 263 -0.16 -1.67 -2.87
C ASN A 263 -1.67 -1.52 -3.10
N GLU A 264 -2.18 -2.06 -4.19
CA GLU A 264 -3.60 -1.98 -4.54
C GLU A 264 -4.48 -2.98 -3.75
N GLY A 265 -3.86 -3.97 -3.14
CA GLY A 265 -4.53 -4.99 -2.34
C GLY A 265 -4.59 -6.35 -3.05
N TYR A 266 -5.05 -6.43 -4.29
CA TYR A 266 -5.18 -7.70 -5.02
C TYR A 266 -3.89 -8.53 -5.03
N ASN A 267 -2.75 -7.87 -5.25
CA ASN A 267 -1.42 -8.48 -5.26
C ASN A 267 -0.90 -8.87 -3.86
N LEU A 268 -1.61 -8.47 -2.81
CA LEU A 268 -1.30 -8.81 -1.42
C LEU A 268 -2.18 -9.94 -0.84
N ALA A 269 -3.06 -10.55 -1.62
CA ALA A 269 -3.87 -11.69 -1.16
C ALA A 269 -3.01 -12.80 -0.52
N ILE A 270 -1.79 -13.00 -1.05
CA ILE A 270 -0.79 -13.93 -0.50
C ILE A 270 -0.38 -13.64 0.95
N TRP A 271 -0.59 -12.42 1.47
CA TRP A 271 -0.39 -12.11 2.88
C TRP A 271 -1.39 -12.85 3.77
N ASN A 272 -2.67 -12.85 3.41
CA ASN A 272 -3.68 -13.58 4.17
C ASN A 272 -3.55 -15.10 3.99
N ILE A 273 -3.10 -15.57 2.81
CA ILE A 273 -2.75 -16.98 2.59
C ILE A 273 -1.63 -17.38 3.55
N PHE A 274 -0.56 -16.58 3.63
CA PHE A 274 0.51 -16.77 4.62
C PHE A 274 -0.02 -16.77 6.06
N LEU A 275 -0.88 -15.82 6.43
CA LEU A 275 -1.43 -15.74 7.78
C LEU A 275 -2.29 -16.96 8.13
N LYS A 276 -3.11 -17.44 7.19
CA LYS A 276 -3.90 -18.66 7.33
C LYS A 276 -3.01 -19.87 7.62
N ASP A 277 -1.95 -20.05 6.83
CA ASP A 277 -1.06 -21.21 6.92
C ASP A 277 -0.13 -21.13 8.14
N LYS A 278 0.34 -19.94 8.48
CA LYS A 278 1.23 -19.73 9.61
C LYS A 278 0.53 -19.75 10.96
N PHE A 279 -0.67 -19.18 11.02
CA PHE A 279 -1.47 -19.05 12.23
C PHE A 279 -2.81 -19.79 12.06
N ASN A 280 -3.83 -19.11 11.56
CA ASN A 280 -5.15 -19.66 11.25
C ASN A 280 -6.05 -18.55 10.64
N TYR A 281 -7.26 -18.91 10.22
CA TYR A 281 -8.26 -17.95 9.74
C TYR A 281 -8.72 -16.94 10.82
N GLY A 282 -8.66 -17.32 12.08
CA GLY A 282 -9.10 -16.47 13.20
C GLY A 282 -8.35 -15.15 13.28
N VAL A 283 -7.06 -15.15 12.92
CA VAL A 283 -6.25 -13.93 12.91
C VAL A 283 -6.77 -12.92 11.88
N ILE A 284 -7.21 -13.38 10.72
CA ILE A 284 -7.76 -12.52 9.65
C ILE A 284 -9.07 -11.89 10.11
N LYS A 285 -9.97 -12.71 10.68
CA LYS A 285 -11.22 -12.19 11.26
C LYS A 285 -10.96 -11.21 12.38
N ARG A 286 -10.00 -11.51 13.26
CA ARG A 286 -9.63 -10.61 14.37
C ARG A 286 -9.14 -9.25 13.90
N GLN A 287 -8.41 -9.18 12.81
CA GLN A 287 -8.01 -7.92 12.19
C GLN A 287 -9.23 -7.07 11.84
N TRP A 288 -10.28 -7.64 11.24
CA TRP A 288 -11.51 -6.92 10.93
C TRP A 288 -12.28 -6.47 12.17
N GLU A 289 -12.32 -7.26 13.22
CA GLU A 289 -12.90 -6.83 14.49
C GLU A 289 -12.16 -5.61 15.08
N LEU A 290 -10.82 -5.61 14.98
CA LEU A 290 -9.96 -4.51 15.42
C LEU A 290 -10.09 -3.26 14.52
N MET A 291 -10.41 -3.44 13.22
CA MET A 291 -10.68 -2.34 12.29
C MET A 291 -11.85 -1.44 12.72
N ARG A 292 -12.71 -1.88 13.62
CA ARG A 292 -13.73 -1.00 14.23
C ARG A 292 -13.13 0.14 15.04
N THR A 293 -11.91 -0.02 15.51
CA THR A 293 -11.21 0.98 16.36
C THR A 293 -9.93 1.51 15.73
N TYR A 294 -9.16 0.64 15.09
CA TYR A 294 -7.81 0.91 14.62
C TYR A 294 -7.76 1.01 13.08
N ARG A 295 -6.67 1.57 12.53
CA ARG A 295 -6.33 1.50 11.10
C ARG A 295 -5.73 0.13 10.78
N ALA A 296 -5.70 -0.26 9.53
CA ALA A 296 -5.36 -1.60 9.09
C ALA A 296 -4.01 -2.12 9.60
N LEU A 297 -2.92 -1.36 9.45
CA LEU A 297 -1.60 -1.80 9.94
C LEU A 297 -1.57 -2.01 11.46
N GLU A 298 -2.25 -1.17 12.21
CA GLU A 298 -2.37 -1.33 13.66
C GLU A 298 -3.24 -2.53 14.04
N ALA A 299 -4.32 -2.76 13.30
CA ALA A 299 -5.19 -3.93 13.49
C ALA A 299 -4.44 -5.25 13.21
N ILE A 300 -3.62 -5.27 12.15
CA ILE A 300 -2.75 -6.40 11.82
C ILE A 300 -1.78 -6.66 12.97
N ASP A 301 -1.03 -5.65 13.44
CA ASP A 301 -0.04 -5.83 14.50
C ASP A 301 -0.69 -6.33 15.80
N ARG A 302 -1.79 -5.70 16.22
CA ARG A 302 -2.52 -6.09 17.43
C ARG A 302 -3.06 -7.52 17.38
N SER A 303 -3.58 -7.95 16.23
CA SER A 303 -4.04 -9.33 16.07
C SER A 303 -2.90 -10.34 16.17
N LEU A 304 -1.72 -9.99 15.64
CA LEU A 304 -0.53 -10.85 15.71
C LEU A 304 0.09 -10.89 17.10
N ILE A 305 -0.01 -9.80 17.88
CA ILE A 305 0.38 -9.79 19.29
C ILE A 305 -0.48 -10.79 20.10
N GLU A 306 -1.78 -10.90 19.81
CA GLU A 306 -2.66 -11.89 20.42
C GLU A 306 -2.22 -13.33 20.10
N GLU A 307 -1.61 -13.56 18.94
CA GLU A 307 -1.00 -14.84 18.50
C GLU A 307 0.46 -15.01 18.96
N GLN A 308 0.94 -14.23 19.93
CA GLN A 308 2.30 -14.26 20.46
C GLN A 308 3.37 -13.95 19.40
N SER A 309 3.04 -13.13 18.42
CA SER A 309 3.90 -12.65 17.34
C SER A 309 3.84 -11.12 17.28
N SER A 310 4.27 -10.55 16.16
CA SER A 310 4.11 -9.15 15.82
C SER A 310 4.04 -9.01 14.31
N PHE A 311 3.60 -7.86 13.82
CA PHE A 311 3.66 -7.61 12.39
C PHE A 311 5.10 -7.69 11.87
N LEU A 312 6.09 -7.17 12.62
CA LEU A 312 7.52 -7.26 12.27
C LEU A 312 7.95 -8.70 12.04
N GLU A 313 7.71 -9.60 13.00
CA GLU A 313 8.12 -11.00 12.90
C GLU A 313 7.39 -11.74 11.78
N ALA A 314 6.08 -11.53 11.65
CA ALA A 314 5.30 -12.13 10.58
C ALA A 314 5.72 -11.60 9.20
N TYR A 315 5.96 -10.29 9.06
CA TYR A 315 6.35 -9.68 7.79
C TYR A 315 7.77 -10.09 7.35
N LYS A 316 8.68 -10.24 8.30
CA LYS A 316 10.02 -10.79 8.06
C LYS A 316 9.93 -12.23 7.52
N GLU A 317 9.09 -13.06 8.14
CA GLU A 317 8.85 -14.43 7.68
C GLU A 317 8.13 -14.47 6.33
N PHE A 318 7.16 -13.60 6.10
CA PHE A 318 6.52 -13.44 4.80
C PHE A 318 7.52 -13.12 3.68
N GLY A 319 8.51 -12.27 3.95
CA GLY A 319 9.62 -12.03 3.03
C GLY A 319 10.38 -13.32 2.67
N LEU A 320 10.52 -14.23 3.62
CA LEU A 320 11.12 -15.55 3.36
C LEU A 320 10.19 -16.43 2.51
N TRP A 321 8.89 -16.46 2.81
CA TRP A 321 7.91 -17.23 2.02
C TRP A 321 7.88 -16.76 0.57
N THR A 322 7.92 -15.45 0.31
CA THR A 322 7.94 -14.89 -1.03
C THR A 322 9.25 -15.14 -1.78
N PHE A 323 10.34 -15.40 -1.08
CA PHE A 323 11.59 -15.84 -1.69
C PHE A 323 11.51 -17.27 -2.25
N TYR A 324 10.84 -18.17 -1.51
CA TYR A 324 10.71 -19.58 -1.88
C TYR A 324 9.53 -19.82 -2.84
N THR A 325 9.60 -19.20 -4.02
CA THR A 325 8.59 -19.32 -5.06
C THR A 325 9.21 -19.77 -6.39
N ASN A 326 8.40 -20.19 -7.36
CA ASN A 326 8.81 -20.69 -8.65
C ASN A 326 9.75 -21.90 -8.49
N PHE A 327 10.88 -21.94 -9.18
CA PHE A 327 11.86 -23.02 -9.07
C PHE A 327 12.55 -23.12 -7.69
N ARG A 328 12.38 -22.12 -6.82
CA ARG A 328 12.86 -22.14 -5.43
C ARG A 328 11.83 -22.75 -4.47
N ALA A 329 10.63 -23.07 -4.95
CA ALA A 329 9.57 -23.63 -4.12
C ALA A 329 10.06 -24.85 -3.32
N ASP A 330 9.69 -24.90 -2.05
CA ASP A 330 10.01 -25.98 -1.11
C ASP A 330 8.69 -26.58 -0.63
N SER A 331 8.24 -27.62 -1.34
CA SER A 331 6.92 -28.21 -1.16
C SER A 331 6.65 -28.60 0.29
N GLY A 332 5.49 -28.22 0.80
CA GLY A 332 5.03 -28.52 2.16
C GLY A 332 5.68 -27.67 3.26
N LYS A 333 6.40 -26.58 2.91
CA LYS A 333 7.06 -25.71 3.88
C LYS A 333 6.64 -24.25 3.84
N TYR A 334 6.34 -23.75 2.64
CA TYR A 334 5.90 -22.38 2.39
C TYR A 334 4.53 -22.40 1.72
N PHE A 335 4.23 -21.46 0.80
CA PHE A 335 2.97 -21.49 0.08
C PHE A 335 2.78 -22.81 -0.67
N ASP A 336 1.60 -23.39 -0.58
CA ASP A 336 1.27 -24.64 -1.29
C ASP A 336 1.41 -24.46 -2.81
N GLU A 337 1.03 -23.30 -3.32
CA GLU A 337 1.10 -22.94 -4.73
C GLU A 337 2.39 -22.20 -5.14
N ALA A 338 3.40 -22.19 -4.26
CA ALA A 338 4.66 -21.47 -4.46
C ALA A 338 5.29 -21.67 -5.84
N ALA A 339 5.18 -22.88 -6.40
CA ALA A 339 5.75 -23.20 -7.72
C ALA A 339 5.13 -22.38 -8.88
N SER A 340 3.90 -21.91 -8.71
CA SER A 340 3.15 -21.11 -9.69
C SER A 340 3.38 -19.61 -9.54
N TYR A 341 3.93 -19.15 -8.41
CA TYR A 341 4.16 -17.74 -8.14
C TYR A 341 5.40 -17.22 -8.86
N PRO A 342 5.45 -15.92 -9.18
CA PRO A 342 6.65 -15.29 -9.74
C PRO A 342 7.84 -15.34 -8.77
N LEU A 343 9.04 -15.15 -9.32
CA LEU A 343 10.22 -14.87 -8.51
C LEU A 343 10.23 -13.42 -8.06
N VAL A 344 10.61 -13.16 -6.82
CA VAL A 344 10.89 -11.80 -6.36
C VAL A 344 12.01 -11.18 -7.20
N GLN A 345 11.82 -9.92 -7.56
CA GLN A 345 12.84 -9.15 -8.25
C GLN A 345 13.75 -8.47 -7.23
N PRO A 346 15.07 -8.70 -7.31
CA PRO A 346 15.99 -8.00 -6.41
C PRO A 346 16.02 -6.50 -6.74
N VAL A 347 15.92 -5.66 -5.72
CA VAL A 347 16.07 -4.20 -5.86
C VAL A 347 17.49 -3.80 -6.25
N MET A 348 18.46 -4.67 -5.97
CA MET A 348 19.87 -4.46 -6.25
C MET A 348 20.58 -5.80 -6.50
N ALA A 349 21.55 -5.77 -7.42
CA ALA A 349 22.52 -6.85 -7.60
C ALA A 349 23.93 -6.32 -7.36
N VAL A 350 24.68 -6.99 -6.52
CA VAL A 350 26.04 -6.59 -6.12
C VAL A 350 27.04 -7.68 -6.48
N ASN A 351 28.14 -7.31 -7.14
CA ASN A 351 29.26 -8.22 -7.37
C ASN A 351 30.23 -8.13 -6.18
N PHE A 352 30.41 -9.22 -5.50
CA PHE A 352 31.39 -9.34 -4.40
C PHE A 352 32.71 -9.88 -4.95
N SER A 353 33.75 -9.04 -4.93
CA SER A 353 35.05 -9.35 -5.52
C SER A 353 36.24 -9.32 -4.54
N GLY A 354 35.97 -9.07 -3.24
CA GLY A 354 37.06 -8.84 -2.32
C GLY A 354 36.69 -9.00 -0.83
N ASN A 355 37.54 -8.45 0.02
CA ASN A 355 37.42 -8.62 1.46
C ASN A 355 36.25 -7.86 2.10
N SER A 356 35.73 -6.82 1.43
CA SER A 356 34.65 -6.00 1.95
C SER A 356 33.89 -5.31 0.81
N THR A 357 32.57 -5.33 0.86
CA THR A 357 31.69 -4.62 -0.08
C THR A 357 30.57 -3.96 0.70
N PRO A 358 30.47 -2.62 0.71
CA PRO A 358 29.35 -1.92 1.32
C PRO A 358 28.12 -2.01 0.42
N ILE A 359 26.95 -2.17 1.05
CA ILE A 359 25.64 -2.13 0.40
C ILE A 359 24.84 -1.04 1.10
N HIS A 360 24.40 -0.04 0.35
CA HIS A 360 23.55 1.02 0.85
C HIS A 360 22.15 0.84 0.28
N LEU A 361 21.16 0.78 1.16
CA LEU A 361 19.75 0.60 0.81
C LEU A 361 18.93 1.73 1.38
N SER A 362 17.91 2.11 0.62
CA SER A 362 16.83 2.95 1.12
C SER A 362 15.51 2.29 0.75
N ASN A 363 14.68 2.00 1.73
CA ASN A 363 13.39 1.36 1.53
C ASN A 363 12.30 1.97 2.41
N TYR A 364 11.07 1.89 1.92
CA TYR A 364 9.92 2.39 2.64
C TYR A 364 9.62 1.57 3.90
N VAL A 365 8.96 2.19 4.86
CA VAL A 365 8.41 1.46 6.02
C VAL A 365 7.43 0.41 5.53
N THR A 366 7.43 -0.77 6.15
CA THR A 366 6.63 -1.93 5.76
C THR A 366 6.93 -2.44 4.35
N SER A 367 8.20 -2.41 3.94
CA SER A 367 8.67 -2.99 2.68
C SER A 367 9.78 -4.02 2.90
N THR A 368 10.03 -4.84 1.89
CA THR A 368 11.10 -5.84 1.90
C THR A 368 11.99 -5.67 0.67
N CYS A 369 13.28 -5.48 0.91
CA CYS A 369 14.29 -5.43 -0.13
C CYS A 369 14.98 -6.78 -0.29
N PHE A 370 15.06 -7.28 -1.51
CA PHE A 370 15.87 -8.45 -1.87
C PHE A 370 17.14 -7.98 -2.55
N VAL A 371 18.28 -8.26 -1.95
CA VAL A 371 19.60 -7.92 -2.52
C VAL A 371 20.27 -9.18 -3.00
N LYS A 372 20.56 -9.23 -4.29
CA LYS A 372 21.28 -10.35 -4.90
C LYS A 372 22.79 -10.08 -4.86
N VAL A 373 23.56 -10.95 -4.22
CA VAL A 373 25.02 -10.87 -4.20
C VAL A 373 25.60 -11.99 -5.05
N ILE A 374 26.42 -11.62 -6.04
CA ILE A 374 27.08 -12.54 -6.94
C ILE A 374 28.56 -12.57 -6.57
N SER A 375 29.07 -13.72 -6.19
CA SER A 375 30.50 -13.88 -5.97
C SER A 375 31.28 -13.95 -7.28
N SER A 376 32.33 -13.16 -7.39
CA SER A 376 33.30 -13.25 -8.49
C SER A 376 34.58 -14.02 -8.12
N LEU A 377 34.68 -14.49 -6.88
CA LEU A 377 35.85 -15.13 -6.28
C LEU A 377 35.79 -16.66 -6.42
N ASN A 378 35.99 -17.21 -7.53
CA ASN A 378 36.03 -18.63 -7.87
C ASN A 378 34.75 -19.24 -8.44
N THR A 379 34.91 -20.12 -9.39
CA THR A 379 33.87 -20.92 -10.02
C THR A 379 33.49 -22.13 -9.15
N PRO A 380 32.19 -22.49 -9.08
CA PRO A 380 31.07 -21.87 -9.76
C PRO A 380 30.57 -20.60 -9.07
N LYS A 381 29.91 -19.71 -9.82
CA LYS A 381 29.34 -18.46 -9.32
C LYS A 381 28.22 -18.76 -8.33
N ASP A 382 28.49 -18.56 -7.04
CA ASP A 382 27.47 -18.65 -6.02
C ASP A 382 26.69 -17.35 -5.91
N THR A 383 25.39 -17.48 -5.74
CA THR A 383 24.48 -16.34 -5.55
C THR A 383 23.87 -16.42 -4.17
N ILE A 384 23.92 -15.31 -3.45
CA ILE A 384 23.32 -15.17 -2.13
C ILE A 384 22.26 -14.08 -2.19
N TYR A 385 21.21 -14.23 -1.43
CA TYR A 385 20.20 -13.21 -1.26
C TYR A 385 20.19 -12.70 0.17
N PHE A 386 20.14 -11.39 0.32
CA PHE A 386 19.79 -10.74 1.58
C PHE A 386 18.35 -10.29 1.49
N ILE A 387 17.57 -10.64 2.49
CA ILE A 387 16.17 -10.27 2.63
C ILE A 387 16.10 -9.28 3.79
N ILE A 388 15.79 -8.04 3.50
CA ILE A 388 15.86 -6.93 4.44
C ILE A 388 14.48 -6.29 4.54
N SER A 389 13.81 -6.49 5.67
CA SER A 389 12.51 -5.90 5.95
C SER A 389 12.68 -4.65 6.81
N ASN A 390 12.05 -3.56 6.37
CA ASN A 390 11.98 -2.32 7.12
C ASN A 390 10.65 -2.23 7.86
N PHE A 391 10.70 -2.00 9.16
CA PHE A 391 9.52 -2.08 10.01
C PHE A 391 9.47 -1.03 11.12
N GLU A 392 9.97 0.17 10.91
CA GLU A 392 9.88 1.23 11.91
C GLU A 392 8.49 1.87 11.92
N LEU A 393 7.62 1.45 12.85
CA LEU A 393 6.25 1.96 13.00
C LEU A 393 6.10 3.11 14.00
N GLU A 394 7.12 3.42 14.81
CA GLU A 394 7.01 4.38 15.92
C GLU A 394 6.66 5.81 15.47
N SER A 395 7.01 6.20 14.27
CA SER A 395 6.82 7.57 13.78
C SER A 395 5.51 7.81 13.02
N GLY A 396 4.64 6.85 13.00
CA GLY A 396 3.32 6.93 12.38
C GLY A 396 3.08 5.82 11.38
N ILE A 397 2.31 4.85 11.81
CA ILE A 397 1.79 3.73 11.02
C ILE A 397 1.18 4.18 9.67
N ASN A 398 0.87 5.46 9.52
CA ASN A 398 0.23 6.04 8.35
C ASN A 398 1.15 6.92 7.49
N ASP A 399 2.42 7.10 7.85
CA ASP A 399 3.37 7.84 7.00
C ASP A 399 4.09 6.91 6.02
N LEU A 400 3.43 6.62 4.91
CA LEU A 400 3.93 5.77 3.84
C LEU A 400 5.09 6.41 3.04
N THR A 401 5.40 7.68 3.29
CA THR A 401 6.49 8.40 2.59
C THR A 401 7.83 8.24 3.29
N LYS A 402 7.84 7.72 4.51
CA LYS A 402 9.04 7.56 5.29
C LYS A 402 9.93 6.47 4.70
N GLN A 403 11.19 6.81 4.45
CA GLN A 403 12.22 5.88 4.01
C GLN A 403 13.27 5.71 5.09
N LEU A 404 13.73 4.48 5.26
CA LEU A 404 14.88 4.16 6.09
C LEU A 404 16.06 3.77 5.21
N SER A 405 17.25 4.22 5.60
CA SER A 405 18.49 3.84 4.96
C SER A 405 19.25 2.85 5.85
N ALA A 406 19.64 1.74 5.27
CA ALA A 406 20.50 0.75 5.91
C ALA A 406 21.82 0.64 5.18
N SER A 407 22.91 0.53 5.93
CA SER A 407 24.25 0.23 5.39
C SER A 407 24.69 -1.13 5.89
N ILE A 408 24.97 -2.03 4.96
CA ILE A 408 25.43 -3.39 5.26
C ILE A 408 26.82 -3.55 4.65
N THR A 409 27.78 -3.99 5.46
CA THR A 409 29.11 -4.33 4.96
C THR A 409 29.25 -5.83 4.92
N LEU A 410 29.45 -6.38 3.73
CA LEU A 410 29.80 -7.78 3.54
C LEU A 410 31.32 -7.91 3.68
N SER A 411 31.77 -8.79 4.56
CA SER A 411 33.19 -9.10 4.69
C SER A 411 33.42 -10.62 4.72
N SER A 412 34.54 -11.05 4.15
CA SER A 412 35.02 -12.43 4.23
C SER A 412 36.30 -12.45 5.00
N ALA A 413 36.42 -13.27 6.03
CA ALA A 413 37.63 -13.44 6.82
C ALA A 413 38.56 -14.49 6.23
N LYS A 414 38.15 -15.27 5.24
CA LYS A 414 38.99 -16.31 4.62
C LYS A 414 39.41 -15.89 3.22
N GLN A 415 40.68 -15.92 2.96
CA GLN A 415 41.25 -15.69 1.63
C GLN A 415 40.96 -16.83 0.63
N ASP A 416 40.38 -17.93 1.07
CA ASP A 416 40.30 -19.19 0.32
C ASP A 416 39.02 -19.35 -0.49
N GLY A 417 38.24 -18.30 -0.63
CA GLY A 417 37.01 -18.30 -1.45
C GLY A 417 35.78 -18.85 -0.70
N PHE A 418 34.66 -18.69 -1.36
CA PHE A 418 33.36 -19.19 -0.85
C PHE A 418 33.30 -20.71 -0.99
N THR A 419 32.87 -21.42 0.06
CA THR A 419 32.47 -22.81 -0.06
C THR A 419 31.23 -22.87 -0.94
N LYS A 420 31.16 -23.86 -1.86
CA LYS A 420 29.99 -24.04 -2.71
C LYS A 420 28.73 -24.09 -1.85
N LEU A 421 27.84 -23.15 -2.09
CA LEU A 421 26.55 -23.07 -1.42
C LEU A 421 25.49 -23.60 -2.38
N GLY A 422 24.58 -24.40 -1.86
CA GLY A 422 23.40 -24.78 -2.63
C GLY A 422 22.52 -23.55 -2.95
N GLU A 423 21.60 -23.68 -3.87
CA GLU A 423 20.74 -22.60 -4.41
C GLU A 423 19.83 -21.92 -3.37
N LYS A 424 19.88 -22.31 -2.09
CA LYS A 424 18.93 -21.90 -1.03
C LYS A 424 19.58 -21.09 0.11
N HIS A 425 20.58 -20.27 -0.17
CA HIS A 425 21.23 -19.48 0.86
C HIS A 425 20.68 -18.05 0.91
N TYR A 426 20.28 -17.62 2.09
CA TYR A 426 19.75 -16.28 2.36
C TYR A 426 20.13 -15.80 3.75
N TYR A 427 20.09 -14.49 3.94
CA TYR A 427 20.19 -13.82 5.23
C TYR A 427 18.97 -12.94 5.44
N LEU A 428 18.39 -13.02 6.62
CA LEU A 428 17.20 -12.29 6.99
C LEU A 428 17.55 -11.17 7.97
N PHE A 429 17.13 -9.95 7.66
CA PHE A 429 17.37 -8.77 8.47
C PHE A 429 16.08 -8.00 8.71
N SER A 430 16.03 -7.28 9.85
CA SER A 430 15.01 -6.29 10.16
C SER A 430 15.68 -4.96 10.51
N ALA A 431 15.05 -3.84 10.14
CA ALA A 431 15.59 -2.51 10.40
C ALA A 431 15.51 -2.10 11.88
N ASP A 432 14.45 -2.51 12.59
CA ASP A 432 14.26 -2.14 14.00
C ASP A 432 15.04 -2.99 14.97
N ASN A 433 15.23 -4.23 14.61
CA ASN A 433 16.02 -5.16 15.38
C ASN A 433 16.84 -5.98 14.38
N PRO A 434 18.07 -5.56 14.06
CA PRO A 434 18.91 -6.24 13.06
C PRO A 434 19.13 -7.69 13.49
N TYR A 435 18.19 -8.52 13.08
CA TYR A 435 18.14 -9.93 13.40
C TYR A 435 18.72 -10.70 12.22
N LEU A 436 19.83 -11.37 12.47
CA LEU A 436 20.52 -12.19 11.47
C LEU A 436 20.10 -13.64 11.58
N TRP A 437 19.42 -14.14 10.57
CA TRP A 437 19.23 -15.58 10.37
C TRP A 437 20.33 -16.10 9.44
N LYS A 438 21.30 -16.79 9.99
CA LYS A 438 22.41 -17.35 9.23
C LYS A 438 22.12 -18.79 8.86
N THR A 439 22.09 -19.09 7.57
CA THR A 439 21.96 -20.46 7.07
C THR A 439 23.29 -21.06 6.62
N SER A 440 24.35 -20.27 6.50
CA SER A 440 25.68 -20.74 6.10
C SER A 440 26.82 -19.91 6.66
N SER A 441 28.02 -20.48 6.64
CA SER A 441 29.21 -19.93 7.25
C SER A 441 30.16 -19.15 6.32
N ILE A 442 29.64 -18.59 5.22
CA ILE A 442 30.48 -17.93 4.21
C ILE A 442 31.05 -16.59 4.69
N PHE A 443 30.25 -15.88 5.50
CA PHE A 443 30.68 -14.60 6.04
C PHE A 443 31.00 -14.76 7.51
N ASP A 444 32.24 -14.43 7.90
CA ASP A 444 32.65 -14.46 9.31
C ASP A 444 32.03 -13.31 10.10
N SER A 445 31.69 -12.21 9.44
CA SER A 445 30.95 -11.13 10.06
C SER A 445 30.12 -10.38 9.01
N ILE A 446 28.86 -10.15 9.36
CA ILE A 446 28.03 -9.15 8.70
C ILE A 446 27.86 -8.05 9.73
N ILE A 447 28.46 -6.91 9.45
CA ILE A 447 28.28 -5.73 10.28
C ILE A 447 27.09 -4.99 9.71
N VAL A 448 25.94 -5.17 10.33
CA VAL A 448 24.83 -4.22 10.16
C VAL A 448 25.18 -3.04 11.05
N SER A 449 25.69 -1.96 10.47
CA SER A 449 25.87 -0.75 11.26
C SER A 449 24.48 -0.21 11.57
N ASP A 450 24.15 -0.09 12.83
CA ASP A 450 22.95 0.51 13.39
C ASP A 450 22.83 2.03 13.08
N THR A 451 23.00 2.38 11.86
CA THR A 451 22.59 3.69 11.39
C THR A 451 21.38 3.54 10.51
N VAL A 452 20.35 2.89 11.05
CA VAL A 452 18.99 3.12 10.60
C VAL A 452 18.69 4.56 10.96
N LYS A 453 19.02 5.45 10.05
CA LYS A 453 18.72 6.86 10.19
C LYS A 453 17.49 7.09 9.37
N SER A 454 16.37 7.32 10.07
CA SER A 454 15.22 7.88 9.39
C SER A 454 15.70 9.12 8.65
N ILE A 455 15.71 9.08 7.34
CA ILE A 455 15.73 10.29 6.54
C ILE A 455 14.27 10.81 6.55
N ALA A 456 13.74 11.09 7.70
CA ALA A 456 12.87 12.21 7.80
C ALA A 456 13.81 13.39 7.54
N ALA A 457 13.81 13.90 6.33
CA ALA A 457 14.23 15.27 6.10
C ALA A 457 13.23 16.11 6.88
N SER A 458 13.46 16.23 8.19
CA SER A 458 12.76 17.23 8.98
C SER A 458 13.17 18.53 8.35
N ALA A 459 12.17 19.22 7.79
CA ALA A 459 12.42 20.49 7.11
C ALA A 459 13.17 21.43 8.06
N PRO A 460 14.05 22.29 7.52
CA PRO A 460 14.67 23.33 8.31
C PRO A 460 13.62 24.14 9.08
N PHE A 461 13.87 24.43 10.33
CA PHE A 461 12.94 25.17 11.19
C PHE A 461 13.64 26.27 11.97
N PRO A 462 12.94 27.39 12.28
CA PRO A 462 11.59 27.71 11.81
C PRO A 462 11.53 27.97 10.31
N SER A 463 10.46 27.54 9.66
CA SER A 463 10.23 27.81 8.24
C SER A 463 8.88 28.49 8.04
N PRO A 464 8.83 29.69 7.46
CA PRO A 464 9.98 30.48 7.01
C PRO A 464 10.82 31.06 8.16
N PHE A 465 12.13 31.17 7.96
CA PHE A 465 13.01 31.91 8.85
C PHE A 465 12.79 33.40 8.69
N ARG A 466 12.64 34.12 9.83
CA ARG A 466 12.37 35.56 9.84
C ARG A 466 13.40 36.29 10.71
N TYR A 467 14.11 37.22 10.14
CA TYR A 467 15.04 38.07 10.91
C TYR A 467 14.30 38.86 12.01
N GLY A 468 14.94 38.99 13.15
CA GLY A 468 14.36 39.70 14.31
C GLY A 468 13.32 38.90 15.11
N LYS A 469 12.77 37.81 14.55
CA LYS A 469 11.87 36.89 15.26
C LYS A 469 12.55 35.58 15.62
N ASN A 470 13.49 35.14 14.78
CA ASN A 470 14.18 33.86 14.92
C ASN A 470 15.69 34.14 15.10
N GLY A 471 16.31 33.48 16.05
CA GLY A 471 17.75 33.60 16.29
C GLY A 471 18.57 32.81 15.26
N TYR A 472 18.25 31.53 15.12
CA TYR A 472 18.90 30.62 14.19
C TYR A 472 17.88 29.77 13.43
N LEU A 473 18.21 29.48 12.18
CA LEU A 473 17.59 28.41 11.40
C LEU A 473 18.30 27.10 11.77
N LYS A 474 17.56 26.09 12.15
CA LYS A 474 18.07 24.76 12.48
C LYS A 474 17.81 23.84 11.31
N ILE A 475 18.86 23.29 10.75
CA ILE A 475 18.79 22.35 9.64
C ILE A 475 19.08 20.96 10.20
N PRO A 476 18.07 20.10 10.31
CA PRO A 476 18.26 18.75 10.82
C PRO A 476 19.13 17.93 9.89
N ILE A 477 20.06 17.20 10.47
CA ILE A 477 20.92 16.26 9.77
C ILE A 477 21.18 15.07 10.68
N ASN A 478 21.39 13.95 10.07
CA ASN A 478 21.89 12.79 10.80
C ASN A 478 23.39 12.96 11.03
N GLY A 479 23.84 12.93 12.28
CA GLY A 479 25.25 13.08 12.63
C GLY A 479 25.48 12.89 14.12
N ASN A 480 26.74 12.75 14.51
CA ASN A 480 27.13 12.77 15.91
C ASN A 480 27.18 14.23 16.40
N PHE A 481 26.81 14.48 17.65
CA PHE A 481 27.00 15.79 18.24
C PHE A 481 28.49 16.13 18.27
N GLU A 482 28.80 17.42 18.08
CA GLU A 482 30.15 17.95 17.99
C GLU A 482 30.93 17.55 16.71
N GLU A 483 30.30 16.84 15.76
CA GLU A 483 30.88 16.60 14.45
C GLU A 483 30.95 17.89 13.64
N GLU A 484 32.08 18.14 12.97
CA GLU A 484 32.23 19.26 12.05
C GLU A 484 31.75 18.87 10.66
N VAL A 485 30.95 19.75 10.05
CA VAL A 485 30.38 19.57 8.71
C VAL A 485 30.52 20.87 7.90
N ASP A 486 30.59 20.76 6.59
CA ASP A 486 30.55 21.92 5.70
C ASP A 486 29.10 22.29 5.39
N LEU A 487 28.68 23.51 5.74
CA LEU A 487 27.40 24.08 5.34
C LEU A 487 27.57 25.00 4.15
N GLN A 488 26.84 24.70 3.09
CA GLN A 488 26.76 25.54 1.89
C GLN A 488 25.31 25.96 1.65
N ILE A 489 25.11 27.25 1.30
CA ILE A 489 23.80 27.78 0.91
C ILE A 489 23.92 28.38 -0.49
N PHE A 490 22.94 28.05 -1.32
CA PHE A 490 22.87 28.51 -2.71
C PHE A 490 21.56 29.25 -2.96
N SER A 491 21.59 30.17 -3.93
CA SER A 491 20.39 30.70 -4.56
C SER A 491 19.66 29.59 -5.34
N ILE A 492 18.43 29.87 -5.79
CA ILE A 492 17.73 28.96 -6.73
C ILE A 492 18.42 28.87 -8.09
N SER A 493 19.26 29.88 -8.43
CA SER A 493 20.12 29.87 -9.63
C SER A 493 21.44 29.12 -9.43
N MET A 494 21.62 28.47 -8.27
CA MET A 494 22.84 27.76 -7.87
C MET A 494 24.07 28.64 -7.63
N ASP A 495 23.89 29.94 -7.37
CA ASP A 495 24.97 30.81 -6.92
C ASP A 495 25.30 30.53 -5.45
N LEU A 496 26.56 30.29 -5.14
CA LEU A 496 27.02 30.05 -3.77
C LEU A 496 26.94 31.35 -2.95
N ILE A 497 26.18 31.31 -1.86
CA ILE A 497 25.88 32.45 -0.99
C ILE A 497 26.62 32.35 0.35
N TYR A 498 26.78 31.15 0.85
CA TYR A 498 27.42 30.84 2.14
C TYR A 498 28.18 29.53 2.06
N ASN A 499 29.41 29.51 2.60
CA ASN A 499 30.23 28.30 2.65
C ASN A 499 31.18 28.34 3.85
N LYS A 500 30.76 27.74 4.96
CA LYS A 500 31.60 27.65 6.17
C LYS A 500 31.40 26.32 6.90
N PRO A 501 32.42 25.89 7.64
CA PRO A 501 32.25 24.77 8.55
C PRO A 501 31.25 25.13 9.67
N ALA A 502 30.52 24.14 10.11
CA ALA A 502 29.56 24.21 11.21
C ALA A 502 29.70 22.97 12.11
N ILE A 503 29.38 23.14 13.37
CA ILE A 503 29.40 22.03 14.33
C ILE A 503 27.96 21.58 14.58
N LEU A 504 27.74 20.27 14.58
CA LEU A 504 26.43 19.69 14.88
C LEU A 504 26.10 19.90 16.36
N SER A 505 24.99 20.60 16.59
CA SER A 505 24.43 20.82 17.91
C SER A 505 23.23 19.92 18.17
N ARG A 506 22.87 19.75 19.45
CA ARG A 506 21.71 18.97 19.86
C ARG A 506 20.45 19.83 19.82
N ASN A 507 19.41 19.37 19.13
CA ASN A 507 18.07 19.93 19.29
C ASN A 507 17.49 19.49 20.65
N PRO A 508 17.23 20.41 21.59
CA PRO A 508 16.77 20.02 22.91
C PRO A 508 15.39 19.38 22.94
N ASN A 509 14.58 19.55 21.89
CA ASN A 509 13.19 19.09 21.87
C ASN A 509 13.05 17.62 21.45
N ASN A 510 13.97 17.11 20.61
CA ASN A 510 13.85 15.75 20.04
C ASN A 510 15.18 15.00 19.97
N ASN A 511 16.22 15.49 20.60
CA ASN A 511 17.54 14.88 20.61
C ASN A 511 18.19 14.68 19.21
N GLN A 512 17.72 15.41 18.19
CA GLN A 512 18.23 15.33 16.82
C GLN A 512 19.44 16.24 16.64
N ALA A 513 20.43 15.83 15.84
CA ALA A 513 21.53 16.69 15.44
C ALA A 513 21.04 17.74 14.44
N VAL A 514 21.46 18.97 14.62
CA VAL A 514 21.13 20.10 13.76
C VAL A 514 22.35 20.96 13.46
N VAL A 515 22.39 21.51 12.27
CA VAL A 515 23.25 22.65 11.95
C VAL A 515 22.47 23.94 12.25
N GLU A 516 23.07 24.82 13.04
CA GLU A 516 22.49 26.14 13.29
C GLU A 516 23.11 27.18 12.36
N TRP A 517 22.25 27.94 11.67
CA TRP A 517 22.68 29.01 10.78
C TRP A 517 21.85 30.28 11.03
N ASN A 518 22.53 31.44 11.08
CA ASN A 518 21.91 32.72 11.41
C ASN A 518 21.22 33.42 10.21
N GLY A 519 21.16 32.78 9.06
CA GLY A 519 20.55 33.33 7.85
C GLY A 519 21.38 34.36 7.10
N LEU A 520 22.65 34.59 7.48
CA LEU A 520 23.52 35.61 6.84
C LEU A 520 24.40 34.95 5.76
N ASN A 521 24.78 35.75 4.75
CA ASN A 521 25.75 35.33 3.73
C ASN A 521 27.20 35.37 4.28
N ASP A 522 28.19 35.05 3.44
CA ASP A 522 29.60 35.07 3.81
C ASP A 522 30.11 36.44 4.22
N LYS A 523 29.43 37.51 3.80
CA LYS A 523 29.74 38.90 4.15
C LYS A 523 28.99 39.41 5.38
N ASN A 524 28.26 38.54 6.09
CA ASN A 524 27.38 38.84 7.21
C ASN A 524 26.20 39.77 6.85
N GLU A 525 25.72 39.71 5.63
CA GLU A 525 24.55 40.46 5.16
C GLU A 525 23.31 39.59 5.18
N LYS A 526 22.14 40.17 5.44
CA LYS A 526 20.86 39.50 5.38
C LYS A 526 20.51 39.13 3.94
N LEU A 527 19.97 37.94 3.75
CA LEU A 527 19.45 37.52 2.46
C LEU A 527 18.07 38.13 2.19
N SER A 528 17.75 38.34 0.92
CA SER A 528 16.40 38.73 0.51
C SER A 528 15.38 37.64 0.78
N SER A 529 14.10 38.01 0.83
CA SER A 529 13.02 37.03 0.92
C SER A 529 13.04 36.10 -0.28
N GLY A 530 13.04 34.81 -0.03
CA GLY A 530 13.12 33.80 -1.11
C GLY A 530 13.30 32.37 -0.62
N VAL A 531 13.40 31.48 -1.59
CA VAL A 531 13.77 30.08 -1.39
C VAL A 531 15.24 29.92 -1.69
N TYR A 532 15.93 29.18 -0.83
CA TYR A 532 17.35 28.87 -0.94
C TYR A 532 17.56 27.37 -0.84
N ILE A 533 18.69 26.90 -1.36
CA ILE A 533 19.08 25.50 -1.31
C ILE A 533 20.23 25.38 -0.31
N TYR A 534 20.10 24.46 0.64
CA TYR A 534 21.22 24.12 1.51
C TYR A 534 21.85 22.78 1.08
N PHE A 535 23.15 22.70 1.24
CA PHE A 535 23.94 21.49 1.11
C PHE A 535 24.86 21.37 2.31
N ILE A 536 24.76 20.23 3.00
CA ILE A 536 25.63 19.91 4.14
C ILE A 536 26.44 18.68 3.80
N LYS A 537 27.72 18.75 4.02
CA LYS A 537 28.65 17.68 3.71
C LYS A 537 29.52 17.35 4.93
N SER A 538 29.63 16.08 5.26
CA SER A 538 30.68 15.52 6.11
C SER A 538 31.45 14.44 5.33
N PRO A 539 32.57 13.91 5.87
CA PRO A 539 33.32 12.83 5.21
C PRO A 539 32.48 11.61 4.86
N GLU A 540 31.42 11.37 5.62
CA GLU A 540 30.60 10.16 5.49
C GLU A 540 29.20 10.41 4.91
N ARG A 541 28.76 11.68 4.78
CA ARG A 541 27.34 12.00 4.51
C ARG A 541 27.16 13.33 3.79
N THR A 542 26.03 13.40 3.12
CA THR A 542 25.53 14.65 2.52
C THR A 542 24.04 14.83 2.82
N ALA A 543 23.61 16.06 3.04
CA ALA A 543 22.22 16.45 3.11
C ALA A 543 21.94 17.61 2.16
N LEU A 544 20.84 17.56 1.44
CA LEU A 544 20.41 18.57 0.49
C LEU A 544 18.94 18.87 0.72
N GLY A 545 18.57 20.14 0.68
CA GLY A 545 17.17 20.51 0.80
C GLY A 545 16.93 22.01 0.55
N LYS A 546 15.72 22.45 0.85
CA LYS A 546 15.27 23.84 0.64
C LYS A 546 14.99 24.50 1.98
N LEU A 547 15.23 25.80 2.05
CA LEU A 547 14.86 26.66 3.16
C LEU A 547 14.19 27.94 2.64
N VAL A 548 13.38 28.54 3.48
CA VAL A 548 12.63 29.76 3.12
C VAL A 548 13.04 30.87 4.09
N ILE A 549 13.45 32.01 3.53
CA ILE A 549 13.79 33.23 4.27
C ILE A 549 12.75 34.30 3.96
N VAL A 550 12.36 35.02 4.99
CA VAL A 550 11.53 36.23 4.89
C VAL A 550 12.27 37.38 5.58
N ASN A 551 12.67 38.35 4.81
CA ASN A 551 13.29 39.60 5.26
C ASN A 551 12.22 40.68 5.20
N GLU A 552 11.63 41.00 6.36
CA GLU A 552 10.62 42.08 6.51
C GLU A 552 11.28 43.36 6.90
#